data_ed2a77f4aeb66e65e1b25ed5fb2fd409
#
_entry.id   ed2a77f4aeb66e65e1b25ed5fb2fd409
#
_cell.length_a   1.000
_cell.length_b   1.000
_cell.length_c   1.000
_cell.angle_alpha   90.00
_cell.angle_beta   90.00
_cell.angle_gamma   90.00
#
_symmetry.space_group_name_H-M   'P 1'
#
loop_
_entity.id
_entity.type
_entity.pdbx_description
1 polymer ?
#
loop_
_entity_poly.entity_id
_entity_poly.type
_entity_poly.pdbx_seq_one_letter_code
_entity_poly.pdbx_strand_id
1 'polypeptide(L)'
;MEGLEVRRILAQNKVNLSWLSEQLGISPQALQSRLNAKNVKRGYLLEMVNALNQDIFGVVGETDRQDSRQPIYDVRISAGYGIDIKEGEESVTEYVTIPSLKGCIGVTVYGDSMYPMYRSSDVVFVRKISDKTDIDYGSAYIIITRSDRLIKLLYPSSRGDGYIRLCSYNATLKPDGERLYPDRDVPYDNIIYIYKVVGSLHRVQL
;
A
#
# COMPACT_ATOMS: atom_id res chain seq x y z
N MET A 1 17.19 17.02 -19.73
CA MET A 1 16.53 16.92 -21.07
C MET A 1 15.88 18.23 -21.37
N GLU A 2 16.01 18.73 -22.62
CA GLU A 2 15.37 19.98 -23.03
C GLU A 2 13.85 19.81 -23.19
N GLY A 3 13.08 20.84 -22.87
CA GLY A 3 11.62 20.78 -22.93
C GLY A 3 11.08 20.48 -24.34
N LEU A 4 11.73 20.96 -25.38
CA LEU A 4 11.38 20.64 -26.78
C LEU A 4 11.56 19.15 -27.09
N GLU A 5 12.60 18.52 -26.55
CA GLU A 5 12.84 17.07 -26.68
C GLU A 5 11.79 16.27 -25.95
N VAL A 6 11.46 16.68 -24.71
CA VAL A 6 10.36 16.05 -23.92
C VAL A 6 9.05 16.10 -24.69
N ARG A 7 8.73 17.27 -25.28
CA ARG A 7 7.53 17.45 -26.09
C ARG A 7 7.50 16.54 -27.31
N ARG A 8 8.65 16.38 -28.00
CA ARG A 8 8.79 15.48 -29.15
C ARG A 8 8.54 14.04 -28.76
N ILE A 9 9.11 13.58 -27.63
CA ILE A 9 8.93 12.22 -27.12
C ILE A 9 7.46 11.97 -26.76
N LEU A 10 6.80 12.91 -26.07
CA LEU A 10 5.37 12.82 -25.75
C LEU A 10 4.51 12.71 -27.03
N ALA A 11 4.80 13.51 -28.05
CA ALA A 11 4.08 13.47 -29.33
C ALA A 11 4.30 12.13 -30.07
N GLN A 12 5.53 11.63 -30.12
CA GLN A 12 5.87 10.34 -30.73
C GLN A 12 5.11 9.17 -30.05
N ASN A 13 4.92 9.24 -28.75
CA ASN A 13 4.16 8.24 -27.97
C ASN A 13 2.65 8.56 -27.93
N LYS A 14 2.16 9.52 -28.75
CA LYS A 14 0.74 9.89 -28.84
C LYS A 14 0.10 10.29 -27.50
N VAL A 15 0.89 10.86 -26.59
CA VAL A 15 0.40 11.26 -25.26
C VAL A 15 -0.48 12.51 -25.39
N ASN A 16 -1.69 12.44 -24.84
CA ASN A 16 -2.59 13.60 -24.75
C ASN A 16 -2.13 14.53 -23.62
N LEU A 17 -1.73 15.76 -23.95
CA LEU A 17 -1.20 16.72 -22.98
C LEU A 17 -2.27 17.22 -21.99
N SER A 18 -3.54 17.32 -22.40
CA SER A 18 -4.62 17.70 -21.48
C SER A 18 -4.83 16.62 -20.43
N TRP A 19 -4.92 15.36 -20.85
CA TRP A 19 -4.97 14.21 -19.94
C TRP A 19 -3.74 14.15 -19.01
N LEU A 20 -2.53 14.34 -19.57
CA LEU A 20 -1.31 14.34 -18.77
C LEU A 20 -1.28 15.46 -17.71
N SER A 21 -1.76 16.66 -18.06
CA SER A 21 -1.84 17.77 -17.09
C SER A 21 -2.79 17.46 -15.94
N GLU A 22 -3.92 16.79 -16.23
CA GLU A 22 -4.89 16.32 -15.22
C GLU A 22 -4.27 15.27 -14.29
N GLN A 23 -3.56 14.27 -14.84
CA GLN A 23 -2.87 13.26 -14.05
C GLN A 23 -1.78 13.84 -13.14
N LEU A 24 -1.12 14.91 -13.59
CA LEU A 24 -0.10 15.63 -12.83
C LEU A 24 -0.68 16.65 -11.84
N GLY A 25 -1.99 16.84 -11.81
CA GLY A 25 -2.68 17.79 -10.93
C GLY A 25 -2.31 19.27 -11.23
N ILE A 26 -1.97 19.61 -12.49
CA ILE A 26 -1.58 20.96 -12.90
C ILE A 26 -2.43 21.46 -14.06
N SER A 27 -2.46 22.78 -14.27
CA SER A 27 -3.15 23.35 -15.44
C SER A 27 -2.42 23.03 -16.74
N PRO A 28 -3.14 22.95 -17.89
CA PRO A 28 -2.52 22.77 -19.20
C PRO A 28 -1.47 23.86 -19.52
N GLN A 29 -1.69 25.10 -19.08
CA GLN A 29 -0.76 26.20 -19.25
C GLN A 29 0.52 25.97 -18.43
N ALA A 30 0.40 25.45 -17.19
CA ALA A 30 1.56 25.12 -16.37
C ALA A 30 2.40 24.00 -17.01
N LEU A 31 1.76 22.97 -17.57
CA LEU A 31 2.44 21.91 -18.32
C LEU A 31 3.17 22.49 -19.53
N GLN A 32 2.50 23.33 -20.34
CA GLN A 32 3.11 23.99 -21.52
C GLN A 32 4.32 24.84 -21.13
N SER A 33 4.22 25.61 -20.04
CA SER A 33 5.34 26.40 -19.51
C SER A 33 6.55 25.54 -19.18
N ARG A 34 6.32 24.40 -18.49
CA ARG A 34 7.40 23.47 -18.12
C ARG A 34 8.01 22.78 -19.34
N LEU A 35 7.21 22.44 -20.36
CA LEU A 35 7.69 21.88 -21.63
C LEU A 35 8.39 22.90 -22.54
N ASN A 36 8.33 24.21 -22.25
CA ASN A 36 9.09 25.25 -22.91
C ASN A 36 10.41 25.57 -22.19
N ALA A 37 10.69 24.99 -21.06
CA ALA A 37 11.90 25.24 -20.30
C ALA A 37 13.14 24.71 -21.02
N LYS A 38 14.25 25.45 -20.90
CA LYS A 38 15.54 25.05 -21.44
C LYS A 38 16.02 23.70 -20.90
N ASN A 39 15.63 23.38 -19.68
CA ASN A 39 15.96 22.11 -19.05
C ASN A 39 14.81 21.68 -18.12
N VAL A 40 14.20 20.51 -18.37
CA VAL A 40 13.20 19.89 -17.53
C VAL A 40 13.91 19.08 -16.45
N LYS A 41 13.63 19.39 -15.19
CA LYS A 41 14.24 18.71 -14.04
C LYS A 41 13.89 17.21 -14.06
N ARG A 42 14.86 16.35 -13.68
CA ARG A 42 14.69 14.89 -13.64
C ARG A 42 13.49 14.46 -12.81
N GLY A 43 13.26 15.07 -11.63
CA GLY A 43 12.11 14.77 -10.79
C GLY A 43 10.77 14.95 -11.53
N TYR A 44 10.66 15.98 -12.36
CA TYR A 44 9.46 16.21 -13.14
C TYR A 44 9.26 15.20 -14.29
N LEU A 45 10.36 14.73 -14.89
CA LEU A 45 10.30 13.62 -15.86
C LEU A 45 9.83 12.33 -15.20
N LEU A 46 10.27 12.06 -13.96
CA LEU A 46 9.83 10.92 -13.19
C LEU A 46 8.33 11.01 -12.81
N GLU A 47 7.83 12.22 -12.49
CA GLU A 47 6.39 12.43 -12.28
C GLU A 47 5.58 12.07 -13.55
N MET A 48 6.05 12.49 -14.73
CA MET A 48 5.43 12.12 -16.01
C MET A 48 5.52 10.62 -16.29
N VAL A 49 6.66 9.98 -16.03
CA VAL A 49 6.82 8.52 -16.15
C VAL A 49 5.81 7.79 -15.28
N ASN A 50 5.63 8.24 -14.04
CA ASN A 50 4.64 7.67 -13.12
C ASN A 50 3.20 7.84 -13.64
N ALA A 51 2.86 9.02 -14.14
CA ALA A 51 1.54 9.30 -14.71
C ALA A 51 1.26 8.44 -15.97
N LEU A 52 2.27 8.25 -16.81
CA LEU A 52 2.19 7.45 -18.05
C LEU A 52 2.30 5.95 -17.79
N ASN A 53 2.76 5.55 -16.62
CA ASN A 53 3.10 4.17 -16.28
C ASN A 53 4.13 3.52 -17.24
N GLN A 54 4.95 4.35 -17.89
CA GLN A 54 5.95 3.94 -18.88
C GLN A 54 7.10 4.95 -18.92
N ASP A 55 8.34 4.46 -18.87
CA ASP A 55 9.54 5.30 -19.03
C ASP A 55 9.86 5.57 -20.52
N ILE A 56 9.11 6.47 -21.12
CA ILE A 56 9.35 6.92 -22.50
C ILE A 56 10.53 7.89 -22.63
N PHE A 57 11.07 8.37 -21.50
CA PHE A 57 12.17 9.34 -21.46
C PHE A 57 13.52 8.70 -21.17
N GLY A 58 13.57 7.43 -20.78
CA GLY A 58 14.80 6.72 -20.38
C GLY A 58 15.46 7.31 -19.13
N VAL A 59 14.67 7.90 -18.23
CA VAL A 59 15.18 8.59 -17.03
C VAL A 59 15.11 7.76 -15.77
N VAL A 60 14.46 6.58 -15.81
CA VAL A 60 14.35 5.68 -14.67
C VAL A 60 15.65 4.90 -14.51
N GLY A 61 16.44 5.30 -13.53
CA GLY A 61 17.63 4.55 -13.12
C GLY A 61 17.30 3.32 -12.28
N GLU A 62 18.32 2.51 -11.96
CA GLU A 62 18.17 1.36 -11.05
C GLU A 62 17.62 1.77 -9.68
N THR A 63 18.06 2.92 -9.15
CA THR A 63 17.58 3.48 -7.88
C THR A 63 16.08 3.82 -7.93
N ASP A 64 15.62 4.41 -9.05
CA ASP A 64 14.20 4.75 -9.21
C ASP A 64 13.32 3.50 -9.40
N ARG A 65 13.87 2.45 -10.04
CA ARG A 65 13.21 1.14 -10.16
C ARG A 65 13.10 0.46 -8.80
N GLN A 66 14.10 0.62 -7.96
CA GLN A 66 14.10 0.09 -6.58
C GLN A 66 13.04 0.80 -5.74
N ASP A 67 12.88 2.14 -5.91
CA ASP A 67 11.89 2.95 -5.21
C ASP A 67 10.44 2.67 -5.67
N SER A 68 10.26 2.09 -6.87
CA SER A 68 8.94 1.68 -7.40
C SER A 68 8.52 0.26 -7.02
N ARG A 69 9.45 -0.56 -6.51
CA ARG A 69 9.16 -1.92 -6.07
C ARG A 69 8.52 -1.93 -4.68
N GLN A 70 7.60 -2.85 -4.48
CA GLN A 70 7.02 -3.13 -3.18
C GLN A 70 7.79 -4.26 -2.52
N PRO A 71 8.48 -4.04 -1.39
CA PRO A 71 9.05 -5.12 -0.59
C PRO A 71 7.93 -5.96 0.02
N ILE A 72 8.07 -7.28 0.01
CA ILE A 72 7.17 -8.20 0.71
C ILE A 72 7.88 -8.72 1.95
N TYR A 73 7.26 -8.52 3.10
CA TYR A 73 7.77 -8.91 4.40
C TYR A 73 7.12 -10.19 4.90
N ASP A 74 7.93 -11.11 5.42
CA ASP A 74 7.44 -12.22 6.24
C ASP A 74 7.43 -11.80 7.71
N VAL A 75 6.25 -11.39 8.19
CA VAL A 75 6.09 -10.84 9.54
C VAL A 75 6.21 -11.89 10.66
N ARG A 76 6.25 -13.20 10.34
CA ARG A 76 6.52 -14.25 11.33
C ARG A 76 7.94 -14.17 11.87
N ILE A 77 8.90 -13.82 11.02
CA ILE A 77 10.33 -13.81 11.36
C ILE A 77 10.64 -12.66 12.32
N SER A 78 9.92 -11.54 12.17
CA SER A 78 10.09 -10.35 13.02
C SER A 78 9.21 -10.33 14.26
N ALA A 79 8.93 -11.49 14.89
CA ALA A 79 8.16 -11.60 16.13
C ALA A 79 8.90 -11.05 17.37
N GLY A 80 9.55 -9.91 17.24
CA GLY A 80 10.10 -9.09 18.31
C GLY A 80 9.14 -7.99 18.71
N TYR A 81 9.21 -7.56 19.97
CA TYR A 81 8.37 -6.53 20.55
C TYR A 81 8.35 -5.24 19.73
N GLY A 82 7.15 -4.85 19.24
CA GLY A 82 6.86 -3.47 18.81
C GLY A 82 7.56 -2.94 17.57
N ILE A 83 8.26 -3.77 16.79
CA ILE A 83 9.00 -3.34 15.61
C ILE A 83 8.03 -3.00 14.49
N ASP A 84 8.17 -1.81 13.90
CA ASP A 84 7.49 -1.42 12.67
C ASP A 84 7.83 -2.43 11.56
N ILE A 85 6.89 -2.72 10.65
CA ILE A 85 7.11 -3.66 9.54
C ILE A 85 8.37 -3.27 8.72
N LYS A 86 8.70 -1.97 8.67
CA LYS A 86 9.87 -1.45 7.91
C LYS A 86 11.21 -1.51 8.65
N GLU A 87 11.25 -1.78 9.94
CA GLU A 87 12.50 -1.73 10.73
C GLU A 87 13.34 -3.01 10.62
N GLY A 88 12.82 -4.05 9.95
CA GLY A 88 13.54 -5.31 9.74
C GLY A 88 13.84 -5.54 8.26
N GLU A 89 14.90 -4.93 7.70
CA GLU A 89 15.34 -5.24 6.32
C GLU A 89 15.62 -6.76 6.11
N GLU A 90 15.99 -7.47 7.16
CA GLU A 90 16.23 -8.91 7.17
C GLU A 90 14.97 -9.76 6.93
N SER A 91 13.77 -9.18 7.02
CA SER A 91 12.50 -9.88 6.82
C SER A 91 11.91 -9.74 5.42
N VAL A 92 12.55 -9.01 4.51
CA VAL A 92 12.10 -8.88 3.12
C VAL A 92 12.38 -10.18 2.38
N THR A 93 11.34 -10.85 1.92
CA THR A 93 11.45 -12.14 1.22
C THR A 93 11.53 -11.98 -0.30
N GLU A 94 10.87 -10.97 -0.84
CA GLU A 94 10.83 -10.71 -2.28
C GLU A 94 10.40 -9.26 -2.56
N TYR A 95 10.56 -8.86 -3.83
CA TYR A 95 10.09 -7.58 -4.34
C TYR A 95 9.18 -7.80 -5.53
N VAL A 96 8.07 -7.06 -5.58
CA VAL A 96 7.17 -7.02 -6.75
C VAL A 96 7.05 -5.59 -7.25
N THR A 97 6.66 -5.43 -8.51
CA THR A 97 6.38 -4.12 -9.10
C THR A 97 4.93 -4.06 -9.54
N ILE A 98 4.10 -3.39 -8.77
CA ILE A 98 2.70 -3.13 -9.07
C ILE A 98 2.52 -1.62 -9.08
N PRO A 99 2.38 -0.99 -10.27
CA PRO A 99 2.40 0.47 -10.38
C PRO A 99 1.34 1.18 -9.54
N SER A 100 0.12 0.63 -9.48
CA SER A 100 -0.98 1.18 -8.67
C SER A 100 -0.75 1.11 -7.15
N LEU A 101 0.23 0.32 -6.69
CA LEU A 101 0.57 0.12 -5.28
C LEU A 101 1.91 0.76 -4.90
N LYS A 102 2.37 1.77 -5.65
CA LYS A 102 3.60 2.49 -5.35
C LYS A 102 3.58 3.05 -3.92
N GLY A 103 4.69 2.86 -3.20
CA GLY A 103 4.84 3.29 -1.80
C GLY A 103 4.16 2.39 -0.76
N CYS A 104 3.46 1.33 -1.20
CA CYS A 104 2.94 0.31 -0.31
C CYS A 104 4.02 -0.73 0.02
N ILE A 105 3.79 -1.49 1.07
CA ILE A 105 4.55 -2.68 1.41
C ILE A 105 3.65 -3.90 1.36
N GLY A 106 4.20 -5.04 0.92
CA GLY A 106 3.52 -6.34 0.96
C GLY A 106 3.76 -7.04 2.29
N VAL A 107 2.77 -7.72 2.81
CA VAL A 107 2.87 -8.54 4.02
C VAL A 107 2.22 -9.89 3.77
N THR A 108 2.93 -10.97 4.06
CA THR A 108 2.38 -12.32 3.93
C THR A 108 1.33 -12.59 5.02
N VAL A 109 0.18 -13.08 4.60
CA VAL A 109 -0.94 -13.44 5.50
C VAL A 109 -0.69 -14.81 6.11
N TYR A 110 -0.99 -14.93 7.40
CA TYR A 110 -0.94 -16.18 8.12
C TYR A 110 -2.23 -16.44 8.90
N GLY A 111 -2.65 -17.71 8.89
CA GLY A 111 -3.87 -18.16 9.55
C GLY A 111 -5.15 -17.83 8.77
N ASP A 112 -6.27 -18.30 9.31
CA ASP A 112 -7.53 -18.37 8.59
C ASP A 112 -8.60 -17.40 9.11
N SER A 113 -8.24 -16.50 10.03
CA SER A 113 -9.22 -15.57 10.62
C SER A 113 -9.88 -14.62 9.61
N MET A 114 -9.25 -14.43 8.44
CA MET A 114 -9.75 -13.61 7.34
C MET A 114 -10.21 -14.41 6.12
N TYR A 115 -10.22 -15.74 6.21
CA TYR A 115 -10.72 -16.61 5.13
C TYR A 115 -12.24 -16.38 4.90
N PRO A 116 -12.76 -16.41 3.67
CA PRO A 116 -12.07 -16.57 2.39
C PRO A 116 -11.52 -15.28 1.77
N MET A 117 -11.68 -14.11 2.42
CA MET A 117 -11.21 -12.82 1.89
C MET A 117 -9.69 -12.83 1.66
N TYR A 118 -8.93 -13.30 2.63
CA TYR A 118 -7.48 -13.53 2.52
C TYR A 118 -7.17 -14.93 3.05
N ARG A 119 -6.37 -15.67 2.28
CA ARG A 119 -5.93 -17.03 2.60
C ARG A 119 -4.54 -16.98 3.22
N SER A 120 -4.19 -18.01 3.96
CA SER A 120 -2.81 -18.20 4.40
C SER A 120 -1.88 -18.28 3.18
N SER A 121 -0.75 -17.59 3.20
CA SER A 121 0.22 -17.40 2.13
C SER A 121 -0.13 -16.34 1.06
N ASP A 122 -1.33 -15.75 1.08
CA ASP A 122 -1.59 -14.55 0.28
C ASP A 122 -0.69 -13.39 0.74
N VAL A 123 -0.52 -12.40 -0.13
CA VAL A 123 0.14 -11.14 0.21
C VAL A 123 -0.90 -10.02 0.23
N VAL A 124 -0.95 -9.25 1.30
CA VAL A 124 -1.71 -8.00 1.35
C VAL A 124 -0.77 -6.82 1.25
N PHE A 125 -1.12 -5.85 0.40
CA PHE A 125 -0.38 -4.59 0.28
C PHE A 125 -1.01 -3.55 1.18
N VAL A 126 -0.17 -2.89 1.97
CA VAL A 126 -0.63 -2.01 3.02
C VAL A 126 0.05 -0.65 3.00
N ARG A 127 -0.67 0.34 3.53
CA ARG A 127 -0.18 1.69 3.75
C ARG A 127 -0.42 2.08 5.21
N LYS A 128 0.62 2.59 5.87
CA LYS A 128 0.51 3.10 7.24
C LYS A 128 -0.47 4.27 7.28
N ILE A 129 -1.36 4.29 8.25
CA ILE A 129 -2.18 5.45 8.58
C ILE A 129 -1.59 6.16 9.80
N SER A 130 -1.65 7.49 9.78
CA SER A 130 -1.07 8.32 10.84
C SER A 130 -2.11 8.83 11.81
N ASP A 131 -3.37 8.95 11.39
CA ASP A 131 -4.47 9.47 12.19
C ASP A 131 -5.62 8.44 12.29
N LYS A 132 -6.22 8.35 13.46
CA LYS A 132 -7.39 7.49 13.72
C LYS A 132 -8.63 7.94 12.93
N THR A 133 -8.70 9.21 12.57
CA THR A 133 -9.77 9.76 11.72
C THR A 133 -9.72 9.22 10.29
N ASP A 134 -8.56 8.67 9.87
CA ASP A 134 -8.39 8.05 8.55
C ASP A 134 -8.87 6.59 8.51
N ILE A 135 -9.45 6.07 9.60
CA ILE A 135 -10.00 4.72 9.64
C ILE A 135 -11.32 4.68 8.87
N ASP A 136 -11.31 3.92 7.79
CA ASP A 136 -12.49 3.57 7.00
C ASP A 136 -13.06 2.27 7.56
N TYR A 137 -14.12 2.39 8.36
CA TYR A 137 -14.73 1.24 9.05
C TYR A 137 -15.32 0.23 8.06
N GLY A 138 -15.18 -1.06 8.36
CA GLY A 138 -15.53 -2.16 7.48
C GLY A 138 -14.39 -2.57 6.54
N SER A 139 -13.33 -1.80 6.44
CA SER A 139 -12.13 -2.16 5.68
C SER A 139 -11.17 -3.03 6.50
N ALA A 140 -10.27 -3.75 5.79
CA ALA A 140 -9.25 -4.59 6.41
C ALA A 140 -7.99 -3.78 6.76
N TYR A 141 -7.41 -4.10 7.91
CA TYR A 141 -6.20 -3.45 8.42
C TYR A 141 -5.27 -4.48 9.05
N ILE A 142 -3.96 -4.21 8.99
CA ILE A 142 -2.99 -4.83 9.87
C ILE A 142 -2.87 -3.95 11.11
N ILE A 143 -3.08 -4.57 12.27
CA ILE A 143 -2.97 -3.95 13.58
C ILE A 143 -1.77 -4.55 14.30
N ILE A 144 -0.86 -3.69 14.72
CA ILE A 144 0.30 -4.07 15.54
C ILE A 144 0.07 -3.54 16.94
N THR A 145 -0.02 -4.46 17.88
CA THR A 145 -0.09 -4.17 19.33
C THR A 145 1.25 -4.55 19.97
N ARG A 146 1.36 -4.39 21.28
CA ARG A 146 2.55 -4.82 22.03
C ARG A 146 2.77 -6.33 21.99
N SER A 147 1.70 -7.13 21.84
CA SER A 147 1.74 -8.59 21.90
C SER A 147 1.38 -9.29 20.60
N ASP A 148 0.67 -8.60 19.69
CA ASP A 148 0.05 -9.25 18.55
C ASP A 148 0.27 -8.46 17.26
N ARG A 149 0.30 -9.18 16.14
CA ARG A 149 0.15 -8.67 14.79
C ARG A 149 -1.04 -9.37 14.14
N LEU A 150 -2.06 -8.59 13.80
CA LEU A 150 -3.36 -9.12 13.39
C LEU A 150 -3.81 -8.45 12.09
N ILE A 151 -4.37 -9.23 11.20
CA ILE A 151 -5.19 -8.70 10.10
C ILE A 151 -6.67 -8.85 10.47
N LYS A 152 -7.41 -7.74 10.50
CA LYS A 152 -8.81 -7.68 10.92
C LYS A 152 -9.58 -6.60 10.16
N LEU A 153 -10.91 -6.73 10.11
CA LEU A 153 -11.79 -5.63 9.80
C LEU A 153 -11.91 -4.74 11.03
N LEU A 154 -11.94 -3.42 10.82
CA LEU A 154 -12.11 -2.46 11.91
C LEU A 154 -13.54 -1.90 11.93
N TYR A 155 -14.11 -1.82 13.12
CA TYR A 155 -15.41 -1.21 13.38
C TYR A 155 -15.39 -0.35 14.64
N PRO A 156 -16.34 0.59 14.79
CA PRO A 156 -16.54 1.29 16.05
C PRO A 156 -16.79 0.31 17.17
N SER A 157 -16.23 0.57 18.34
CA SER A 157 -16.48 -0.26 19.54
C SER A 157 -17.70 0.25 20.30
N SER A 158 -18.51 -0.67 20.82
CA SER A 158 -19.59 -0.33 21.77
C SER A 158 -19.09 0.11 23.15
N ARG A 159 -17.77 -0.01 23.42
CA ARG A 159 -17.14 0.44 24.66
C ARG A 159 -16.81 1.95 24.66
N GLY A 160 -17.07 2.66 23.54
CA GLY A 160 -16.80 4.10 23.38
C GLY A 160 -15.53 4.41 22.59
N ASP A 161 -15.26 5.71 22.42
CA ASP A 161 -14.26 6.25 21.48
C ASP A 161 -12.78 5.89 21.82
N GLY A 162 -12.53 5.42 23.04
CA GLY A 162 -11.21 4.91 23.46
C GLY A 162 -10.87 3.51 22.94
N TYR A 163 -11.84 2.84 22.30
CA TYR A 163 -11.72 1.45 21.85
C TYR A 163 -12.04 1.32 20.37
N ILE A 164 -11.44 0.31 19.74
CA ILE A 164 -11.77 -0.13 18.39
C ILE A 164 -12.13 -1.62 18.39
N ARG A 165 -13.13 -2.00 17.61
CA ARG A 165 -13.54 -3.39 17.44
C ARG A 165 -12.78 -4.03 16.29
N LEU A 166 -12.10 -5.13 16.58
CA LEU A 166 -11.39 -5.98 15.64
C LEU A 166 -12.27 -7.18 15.30
N CYS A 167 -12.70 -7.28 14.04
CA CYS A 167 -13.56 -8.35 13.57
C CYS A 167 -12.84 -9.26 12.59
N SER A 168 -13.06 -10.56 12.72
CA SER A 168 -12.60 -11.56 11.78
C SER A 168 -13.61 -11.72 10.65
N TYR A 169 -13.13 -11.83 9.40
CA TYR A 169 -14.01 -12.11 8.27
C TYR A 169 -14.52 -13.56 8.30
N ASN A 170 -13.70 -14.51 8.78
CA ASN A 170 -14.07 -15.91 8.89
C ASN A 170 -15.17 -16.11 9.94
N ALA A 171 -16.35 -16.53 9.48
CA ALA A 171 -17.54 -16.75 10.31
C ALA A 171 -17.69 -18.20 10.83
N THR A 172 -16.66 -19.04 10.68
CA THR A 172 -16.70 -20.45 11.13
C THR A 172 -17.07 -20.53 12.62
N LEU A 173 -17.98 -21.43 12.92
CA LEU A 173 -18.41 -21.72 14.29
C LEU A 173 -17.70 -22.96 14.84
N LYS A 174 -17.46 -22.97 16.12
CA LYS A 174 -17.08 -24.15 16.90
C LYS A 174 -18.29 -25.09 17.09
N PRO A 175 -18.07 -26.33 17.58
CA PRO A 175 -19.17 -27.27 17.89
C PRO A 175 -20.18 -26.75 18.93
N ASP A 176 -19.77 -25.83 19.81
CA ASP A 176 -20.59 -25.17 20.81
C ASP A 176 -21.44 -23.99 20.26
N GLY A 177 -21.31 -23.69 18.96
CA GLY A 177 -22.01 -22.57 18.28
C GLY A 177 -21.33 -21.22 18.41
N GLU A 178 -20.24 -21.09 19.17
CA GLU A 178 -19.48 -19.85 19.26
C GLU A 178 -18.59 -19.66 18.02
N ARG A 179 -18.24 -18.39 17.72
CA ARG A 179 -17.29 -18.09 16.64
C ARG A 179 -15.90 -18.64 16.96
N LEU A 180 -15.30 -19.33 15.98
CA LEU A 180 -13.90 -19.79 16.10
C LEU A 180 -12.93 -18.59 16.21
N TYR A 181 -13.25 -17.48 15.55
CA TYR A 181 -12.50 -16.23 15.57
C TYR A 181 -13.39 -15.10 16.09
N PRO A 182 -13.58 -14.98 17.42
CA PRO A 182 -14.48 -13.99 18.00
C PRO A 182 -13.95 -12.57 17.81
N ASP A 183 -14.89 -11.63 17.70
CA ASP A 183 -14.58 -10.21 17.69
C ASP A 183 -14.04 -9.77 19.06
N ARG A 184 -13.17 -8.78 19.08
CA ARG A 184 -12.68 -8.21 20.33
C ARG A 184 -12.53 -6.69 20.26
N ASP A 185 -12.81 -6.01 21.36
CA ASP A 185 -12.55 -4.59 21.53
C ASP A 185 -11.15 -4.39 22.12
N VAL A 186 -10.36 -3.53 21.49
CA VAL A 186 -8.98 -3.23 21.88
C VAL A 186 -8.86 -1.74 22.18
N PRO A 187 -8.27 -1.34 23.32
CA PRO A 187 -7.96 0.06 23.59
C PRO A 187 -7.00 0.61 22.53
N TYR A 188 -7.23 1.83 22.08
CA TYR A 188 -6.31 2.48 21.13
C TYR A 188 -4.89 2.62 21.70
N ASP A 189 -4.73 2.78 23.01
CA ASP A 189 -3.43 2.90 23.65
C ASP A 189 -2.57 1.63 23.60
N ASN A 190 -3.19 0.48 23.29
CA ASN A 190 -2.49 -0.78 23.08
C ASN A 190 -2.01 -0.94 21.64
N ILE A 191 -2.46 -0.07 20.71
CA ILE A 191 -2.12 -0.15 19.31
C ILE A 191 -0.91 0.72 19.05
N ILE A 192 0.15 0.12 18.49
CA ILE A 192 1.39 0.81 18.13
C ILE A 192 1.29 1.32 16.69
N TYR A 193 0.84 0.45 15.77
CA TYR A 193 0.71 0.80 14.35
C TYR A 193 -0.58 0.25 13.74
N ILE A 194 -1.12 1.01 12.79
CA ILE A 194 -2.26 0.63 11.97
C ILE A 194 -1.87 0.80 10.50
N TYR A 195 -2.10 -0.24 9.70
CA TYR A 195 -1.87 -0.21 8.25
C TYR A 195 -3.14 -0.62 7.52
N LYS A 196 -3.64 0.24 6.63
CA LYS A 196 -4.79 -0.05 5.78
C LYS A 196 -4.39 -1.01 4.66
N VAL A 197 -5.15 -2.08 4.45
CA VAL A 197 -5.01 -2.93 3.27
C VAL A 197 -5.58 -2.19 2.07
N VAL A 198 -4.78 -2.07 1.00
CA VAL A 198 -5.14 -1.35 -0.23
C VAL A 198 -5.11 -2.26 -1.47
N GLY A 199 -4.66 -3.50 -1.33
CA GLY A 199 -4.64 -4.50 -2.38
C GLY A 199 -4.21 -5.85 -1.85
N SER A 200 -4.38 -6.90 -2.65
CA SER A 200 -3.92 -8.26 -2.31
C SER A 200 -3.47 -9.02 -3.55
N LEU A 201 -2.61 -10.01 -3.33
CA LEU A 201 -2.14 -10.96 -4.34
C LEU A 201 -2.38 -12.37 -3.78
N HIS A 202 -3.19 -13.14 -4.51
CA HIS A 202 -3.43 -14.54 -4.18
C HIS A 202 -2.30 -15.42 -4.73
N ARG A 203 -1.73 -16.26 -3.88
CA ARG A 203 -0.73 -17.25 -4.28
C ARG A 203 -1.41 -18.58 -4.48
N VAL A 204 -1.41 -19.07 -5.74
CA VAL A 204 -1.81 -20.43 -6.06
C VAL A 204 -0.57 -21.31 -5.97
N GLN A 205 -0.55 -22.24 -5.00
CA GLN A 205 0.45 -23.32 -5.00
C GLN A 205 0.03 -24.31 -6.07
N LEU A 206 0.87 -24.48 -7.09
CA LEU A 206 0.73 -25.48 -8.14
C LEU A 206 1.32 -26.81 -7.66
#